data_a163d64360c4bd7752666c3295f43acf
#
_entry.id   a163d64360c4bd7752666c3295f43acf
#
_cell.length_a   1.000
_cell.length_b   1.000
_cell.length_c   1.000
_cell.angle_alpha   90.00
_cell.angle_beta   90.00
_cell.angle_gamma   90.00
#
_symmetry.space_group_name_H-M   'P 1'
#
loop_
_entity.id
_entity.type
_entity.pdbx_description
1 polymer ?
#
loop_
_entity_poly.entity_id
_entity_poly.type
_entity_poly.pdbx_seq_one_letter_code
_entity_poly.pdbx_strand_id
1 'polypeptide(L)'
;MFRTRTPRIAVGVAALGLAAVGATAAPAAAEPSTASAAPALVQLSVVDATHTVFKGLVLTNGHTVTTASGGTHVCDGTNGGANPSRVPTPTAALDTAARLTHSSWDGPWYDSFSDYNVTTIAGETAGPGTYWNISVNGVSIPVGGCQFRIKTGDKVAFTITPF
;
A
#
# COMPACT_ATOMS: atom_id res chain seq x y z
N MET A 1 95.70 26.09 -26.31
CA MET A 1 95.63 24.80 -25.65
C MET A 1 94.18 24.57 -25.17
N PHE A 2 93.40 23.89 -25.96
CA PHE A 2 91.99 23.63 -25.67
C PHE A 2 91.83 22.16 -25.25
N ARG A 3 91.36 21.92 -24.03
CA ARG A 3 91.00 20.60 -23.58
C ARG A 3 89.45 20.43 -23.72
N THR A 4 89.07 19.61 -24.63
CA THR A 4 87.70 19.17 -24.85
C THR A 4 87.35 18.12 -23.76
N ARG A 5 86.29 18.38 -22.98
CA ARG A 5 85.67 17.40 -22.10
C ARG A 5 84.37 16.88 -22.72
N THR A 6 84.31 15.58 -22.93
CA THR A 6 83.16 14.83 -23.39
C THR A 6 82.16 14.64 -22.28
N PRO A 7 80.88 14.90 -22.48
CA PRO A 7 79.87 14.55 -21.47
C PRO A 7 79.42 13.05 -21.58
N ARG A 8 79.41 12.38 -20.48
CA ARG A 8 78.81 11.02 -20.36
C ARG A 8 77.31 11.15 -20.25
N ILE A 9 76.63 10.52 -21.21
CA ILE A 9 75.15 10.37 -21.17
C ILE A 9 74.81 9.18 -20.26
N ALA A 10 74.17 9.43 -19.17
CA ALA A 10 73.56 8.37 -18.32
C ALA A 10 72.14 8.07 -18.83
N VAL A 11 71.95 6.85 -19.31
CA VAL A 11 70.63 6.36 -19.69
C VAL A 11 69.91 5.85 -18.41
N GLY A 12 68.95 6.64 -17.96
CA GLY A 12 68.09 6.24 -16.86
C GLY A 12 66.91 5.45 -17.43
N VAL A 13 66.83 4.19 -17.05
CA VAL A 13 65.65 3.33 -17.32
C VAL A 13 64.56 3.69 -16.33
N ALA A 14 63.53 4.36 -16.79
CA ALA A 14 62.34 4.61 -16.01
C ALA A 14 61.40 3.37 -16.08
N ALA A 15 61.29 2.64 -14.98
CA ALA A 15 60.30 1.59 -14.84
C ALA A 15 58.92 2.21 -14.56
N LEU A 16 58.00 2.16 -15.53
CA LEU A 16 56.61 2.48 -15.33
C LEU A 16 55.93 1.36 -14.54
N GLY A 17 55.69 1.57 -13.24
CA GLY A 17 54.81 0.73 -12.44
C GLY A 17 53.34 1.06 -12.77
N LEU A 18 52.63 0.15 -13.46
CA LEU A 18 51.17 0.22 -13.56
C LEU A 18 50.59 -0.17 -12.19
N ALA A 19 50.10 0.81 -11.45
CA ALA A 19 49.21 0.55 -10.30
C ALA A 19 47.79 0.27 -10.84
N ALA A 20 47.41 -0.99 -10.88
CA ALA A 20 45.99 -1.39 -11.10
C ALA A 20 45.18 -1.00 -9.89
N VAL A 21 44.43 0.11 -9.95
CA VAL A 21 43.41 0.44 -8.97
C VAL A 21 42.23 -0.46 -9.22
N GLY A 22 42.15 -1.54 -8.48
CA GLY A 22 40.95 -2.41 -8.44
C GLY A 22 39.78 -1.65 -7.78
N ALA A 23 38.90 -1.10 -8.60
CA ALA A 23 37.61 -0.61 -8.10
C ALA A 23 36.77 -1.81 -7.67
N THR A 24 36.71 -2.10 -6.37
CA THR A 24 35.74 -3.02 -5.81
C THR A 24 34.38 -2.34 -5.89
N ALA A 25 33.57 -2.68 -6.89
CA ALA A 25 32.17 -2.30 -6.92
C ALA A 25 31.50 -2.96 -5.70
N ALA A 26 31.08 -2.16 -4.72
CA ALA A 26 30.22 -2.63 -3.65
C ALA A 26 28.93 -3.15 -4.29
N PRO A 27 28.41 -4.34 -3.87
CA PRO A 27 27.12 -4.78 -4.35
C PRO A 27 26.08 -3.73 -3.94
N ALA A 28 25.38 -3.16 -4.93
CA ALA A 28 24.22 -2.33 -4.68
C ALA A 28 23.24 -3.15 -3.85
N ALA A 29 22.99 -2.74 -2.61
CA ALA A 29 21.93 -3.32 -1.81
C ALA A 29 20.63 -3.12 -2.60
N ALA A 30 20.01 -4.22 -3.04
CA ALA A 30 18.69 -4.15 -3.64
C ALA A 30 17.75 -3.57 -2.60
N GLU A 31 17.19 -2.39 -2.85
CA GLU A 31 16.12 -1.85 -2.02
C GLU A 31 15.00 -2.89 -1.98
N PRO A 32 14.41 -3.17 -0.79
CA PRO A 32 13.28 -4.07 -0.72
C PRO A 32 12.16 -3.47 -1.57
N SER A 33 11.95 -4.03 -2.76
CA SER A 33 10.79 -3.68 -3.55
C SER A 33 9.57 -4.11 -2.74
N THR A 34 8.75 -3.15 -2.33
CA THR A 34 7.43 -3.42 -1.76
C THR A 34 6.59 -4.05 -2.86
N ALA A 35 6.69 -5.36 -2.98
CA ALA A 35 5.92 -6.11 -3.96
C ALA A 35 4.44 -5.90 -3.62
N SER A 36 3.73 -5.16 -4.45
CA SER A 36 2.28 -5.05 -4.36
C SER A 36 1.70 -6.43 -4.63
N ALA A 37 0.85 -6.92 -3.72
CA ALA A 37 0.12 -8.14 -4.00
C ALA A 37 -0.77 -7.96 -5.24
N ALA A 38 -1.05 -9.06 -5.93
CA ALA A 38 -1.98 -9.03 -7.06
C ALA A 38 -3.36 -8.51 -6.62
N PRO A 39 -4.09 -7.80 -7.48
CA PRO A 39 -5.47 -7.44 -7.21
C PRO A 39 -6.32 -8.65 -6.85
N ALA A 40 -7.28 -8.48 -5.97
CA ALA A 40 -8.23 -9.53 -5.58
C ALA A 40 -9.60 -9.29 -6.20
N LEU A 41 -10.20 -10.32 -6.78
CA LEU A 41 -11.60 -10.34 -7.18
C LEU A 41 -12.42 -10.86 -6.02
N VAL A 42 -13.20 -9.98 -5.37
CA VAL A 42 -14.00 -10.30 -4.18
C VAL A 42 -15.48 -10.10 -4.47
N GLN A 43 -16.34 -10.81 -3.73
CA GLN A 43 -17.76 -10.53 -3.70
C GLN A 43 -18.02 -9.50 -2.60
N LEU A 44 -18.41 -8.28 -2.98
CA LEU A 44 -18.78 -7.23 -2.02
C LEU A 44 -20.29 -7.14 -1.90
N SER A 45 -20.76 -7.00 -0.67
CA SER A 45 -22.15 -6.64 -0.36
C SER A 45 -22.21 -5.51 0.66
N VAL A 46 -23.10 -4.56 0.44
CA VAL A 46 -23.42 -3.47 1.36
C VAL A 46 -24.91 -3.56 1.65
N VAL A 47 -25.25 -3.75 2.90
CA VAL A 47 -26.63 -3.97 3.36
C VAL A 47 -26.91 -3.02 4.52
N ASP A 48 -27.90 -2.15 4.37
CA ASP A 48 -28.39 -1.33 5.48
C ASP A 48 -29.45 -2.12 6.31
N ALA A 49 -30.18 -1.44 7.16
CA ALA A 49 -31.19 -2.06 8.00
C ALA A 49 -32.40 -2.63 7.22
N THR A 50 -32.62 -2.23 5.97
CA THR A 50 -33.85 -2.46 5.22
C THR A 50 -33.63 -3.08 3.85
N HIS A 51 -32.50 -2.80 3.17
CA HIS A 51 -32.28 -3.28 1.82
C HIS A 51 -30.79 -3.49 1.48
N THR A 52 -30.53 -4.12 0.34
CA THR A 52 -29.20 -4.25 -0.22
C THR A 52 -28.86 -3.00 -1.03
N VAL A 53 -27.90 -2.21 -0.56
CA VAL A 53 -27.38 -1.01 -1.22
C VAL A 53 -26.51 -1.36 -2.44
N PHE A 54 -25.65 -2.37 -2.25
CA PHE A 54 -24.76 -2.87 -3.31
C PHE A 54 -24.52 -4.37 -3.13
N LYS A 55 -24.46 -5.10 -4.25
CA LYS A 55 -23.97 -6.49 -4.29
C LYS A 55 -23.36 -6.80 -5.63
N GLY A 56 -22.09 -7.17 -5.67
CA GLY A 56 -21.39 -7.45 -6.91
C GLY A 56 -19.97 -7.95 -6.73
N LEU A 57 -19.32 -8.31 -7.84
CA LEU A 57 -17.90 -8.62 -7.88
C LEU A 57 -17.11 -7.33 -8.05
N VAL A 58 -16.05 -7.20 -7.25
CA VAL A 58 -15.16 -6.04 -7.25
C VAL A 58 -13.72 -6.53 -7.40
N LEU A 59 -13.05 -6.08 -8.44
CA LEU A 59 -11.60 -6.26 -8.59
C LEU A 59 -10.92 -5.08 -7.91
N THR A 60 -10.24 -5.33 -6.81
CA THR A 60 -9.61 -4.29 -5.97
C THR A 60 -8.17 -4.60 -5.64
N ASN A 61 -7.42 -3.56 -5.34
CA ASN A 61 -6.09 -3.62 -4.74
C ASN A 61 -6.01 -2.63 -3.58
N GLY A 62 -5.01 -2.78 -2.71
CA GLY A 62 -4.71 -1.76 -1.72
C GLY A 62 -4.31 -0.44 -2.39
N HIS A 63 -4.92 0.66 -1.99
CA HIS A 63 -4.68 1.98 -2.59
C HIS A 63 -4.95 3.11 -1.59
N THR A 64 -4.63 4.32 -2.01
CA THR A 64 -4.95 5.53 -1.25
C THR A 64 -6.42 5.88 -1.43
N VAL A 65 -7.09 6.11 -0.32
CA VAL A 65 -8.51 6.44 -0.23
C VAL A 65 -8.66 7.85 0.30
N THR A 66 -9.68 8.56 -0.17
CA THR A 66 -10.02 9.93 0.29
C THR A 66 -11.49 9.99 0.65
N THR A 67 -11.80 10.44 1.86
CA THR A 67 -13.16 10.72 2.31
C THR A 67 -13.31 12.20 2.68
N ALA A 68 -14.53 12.69 2.72
CA ALA A 68 -14.81 14.08 3.07
C ALA A 68 -14.45 14.40 4.52
N SER A 69 -14.78 13.49 5.44
CA SER A 69 -14.56 13.69 6.88
C SER A 69 -13.22 13.17 7.39
N GLY A 70 -12.58 12.22 6.69
CA GLY A 70 -11.35 11.56 7.14
C GLY A 70 -10.10 11.97 6.37
N GLY A 71 -10.22 12.70 5.26
CA GLY A 71 -9.08 13.08 4.42
C GLY A 71 -8.50 11.92 3.61
N THR A 72 -7.22 12.00 3.29
CA THR A 72 -6.53 11.08 2.36
C THR A 72 -5.54 10.20 3.10
N HIS A 73 -5.76 8.89 3.11
CA HIS A 73 -4.90 7.91 3.77
C HIS A 73 -4.71 6.64 2.94
N VAL A 74 -3.65 5.89 3.25
CA VAL A 74 -3.33 4.62 2.60
C VAL A 74 -4.15 3.50 3.22
N CYS A 75 -4.87 2.75 2.38
CA CYS A 75 -5.74 1.65 2.77
C CYS A 75 -5.31 0.38 2.02
N ASP A 76 -4.20 -0.22 2.43
CA ASP A 76 -3.52 -1.27 1.68
C ASP A 76 -2.96 -2.42 2.54
N GLY A 77 -3.37 -2.50 3.80
CA GLY A 77 -2.96 -3.55 4.72
C GLY A 77 -1.52 -3.44 5.22
N THR A 78 -0.78 -2.37 4.87
CA THR A 78 0.58 -2.16 5.39
C THR A 78 0.59 -1.59 6.80
N ASN A 79 -0.52 -0.99 7.26
CA ASN A 79 -0.69 -0.46 8.62
C ASN A 79 0.46 0.48 9.02
N GLY A 80 0.71 1.50 8.19
CA GLY A 80 1.80 2.44 8.44
C GLY A 80 3.21 1.82 8.34
N GLY A 81 3.34 0.69 7.66
CA GLY A 81 4.62 -0.02 7.49
C GLY A 81 4.83 -1.22 8.42
N ALA A 82 3.86 -1.55 9.28
CA ALA A 82 3.92 -2.76 10.12
C ALA A 82 3.94 -4.06 9.30
N ASN A 83 3.36 -4.03 8.09
CA ASN A 83 3.38 -5.14 7.14
C ASN A 83 4.21 -4.78 5.90
N PRO A 84 5.03 -5.70 5.38
CA PRO A 84 6.00 -5.39 4.31
C PRO A 84 5.38 -5.25 2.92
N SER A 85 4.15 -5.68 2.70
CA SER A 85 3.54 -5.72 1.37
C SER A 85 2.14 -5.14 1.34
N ARG A 86 1.86 -4.38 0.29
CA ARG A 86 0.52 -3.90 -0.02
C ARG A 86 -0.38 -5.05 -0.46
N VAL A 87 -1.61 -5.05 0.02
CA VAL A 87 -2.62 -6.06 -0.28
C VAL A 87 -4.00 -5.41 -0.41
N PRO A 88 -4.95 -6.06 -1.10
CA PRO A 88 -6.35 -5.66 -1.06
C PRO A 88 -6.92 -5.69 0.36
N THR A 89 -7.82 -4.74 0.66
CA THR A 89 -8.48 -4.60 1.96
C THR A 89 -9.99 -4.37 1.78
N PRO A 90 -10.83 -4.65 2.79
CA PRO A 90 -12.27 -4.40 2.72
C PRO A 90 -12.63 -2.96 2.38
N THR A 91 -12.00 -1.97 3.02
CA THR A 91 -12.29 -0.56 2.74
C THR A 91 -11.82 -0.14 1.34
N ALA A 92 -10.70 -0.68 0.85
CA ALA A 92 -10.29 -0.47 -0.54
C ALA A 92 -11.30 -1.10 -1.54
N ALA A 93 -11.90 -2.24 -1.19
CA ALA A 93 -12.97 -2.83 -2.01
C ALA A 93 -14.23 -1.96 -2.03
N LEU A 94 -14.64 -1.41 -0.88
CA LEU A 94 -15.74 -0.44 -0.78
C LEU A 94 -15.47 0.80 -1.64
N ASP A 95 -14.29 1.40 -1.52
CA ASP A 95 -13.91 2.59 -2.30
C ASP A 95 -13.91 2.31 -3.82
N THR A 96 -13.38 1.15 -4.21
CA THR A 96 -13.43 0.71 -5.62
C THR A 96 -14.88 0.56 -6.11
N ALA A 97 -15.75 -0.06 -5.32
CA ALA A 97 -17.17 -0.23 -5.68
C ALA A 97 -17.87 1.13 -5.78
N ALA A 98 -17.65 2.03 -4.85
CA ALA A 98 -18.22 3.36 -4.86
C ALA A 98 -17.85 4.14 -6.14
N ARG A 99 -16.59 4.07 -6.55
CA ARG A 99 -16.12 4.68 -7.81
C ARG A 99 -16.77 4.04 -9.03
N LEU A 100 -16.90 2.72 -9.08
CA LEU A 100 -17.50 1.99 -10.19
C LEU A 100 -19.00 2.29 -10.35
N THR A 101 -19.70 2.56 -9.26
CA THR A 101 -21.15 2.84 -9.26
C THR A 101 -21.48 4.33 -9.20
N HIS A 102 -20.48 5.21 -9.26
CA HIS A 102 -20.64 6.67 -9.10
C HIS A 102 -21.36 7.04 -7.79
N SER A 103 -21.20 6.23 -6.77
CA SER A 103 -21.66 6.51 -5.41
C SER A 103 -20.52 7.02 -4.54
N SER A 104 -20.81 7.32 -3.29
CA SER A 104 -19.81 7.80 -2.32
C SER A 104 -19.94 7.03 -1.02
N TRP A 105 -18.89 7.08 -0.24
CA TRP A 105 -18.89 6.69 1.15
C TRP A 105 -18.10 7.70 1.96
N ASP A 106 -18.32 7.75 3.29
CA ASP A 106 -17.62 8.66 4.18
C ASP A 106 -17.33 8.02 5.54
N GLY A 107 -16.31 8.55 6.21
CA GLY A 107 -15.91 8.13 7.53
C GLY A 107 -14.68 8.92 7.99
N PRO A 108 -14.63 9.37 9.26
CA PRO A 108 -13.44 10.00 9.82
C PRO A 108 -12.29 8.98 9.94
N TRP A 109 -11.07 9.49 9.78
CA TRP A 109 -9.86 8.72 10.01
C TRP A 109 -9.43 8.78 11.48
N TYR A 110 -8.95 7.67 12.00
CA TYR A 110 -8.39 7.56 13.35
C TYR A 110 -6.95 7.07 13.28
N ASP A 111 -6.00 7.96 13.53
CA ASP A 111 -4.56 7.66 13.48
C ASP A 111 -4.16 6.51 14.41
N SER A 112 -4.77 6.45 15.61
CA SER A 112 -4.50 5.40 16.60
C SER A 112 -4.87 3.99 16.11
N PHE A 113 -5.76 3.89 15.14
CA PHE A 113 -6.18 2.62 14.53
C PHE A 113 -5.65 2.46 13.10
N SER A 114 -5.05 3.51 12.52
CA SER A 114 -4.67 3.57 11.10
C SER A 114 -5.82 3.14 10.19
N ASP A 115 -7.04 3.64 10.47
CA ASP A 115 -8.25 3.21 9.77
C ASP A 115 -9.35 4.27 9.75
N TYR A 116 -10.27 4.11 8.81
CA TYR A 116 -11.51 4.87 8.73
C TYR A 116 -12.62 4.20 9.57
N ASN A 117 -13.32 4.99 10.35
CA ASN A 117 -14.63 4.57 10.87
C ASN A 117 -15.69 4.88 9.82
N VAL A 118 -16.12 3.88 9.06
CA VAL A 118 -17.14 4.04 8.03
C VAL A 118 -18.45 4.46 8.69
N THR A 119 -18.98 5.63 8.31
CA THR A 119 -20.22 6.20 8.86
C THR A 119 -21.36 6.22 7.85
N THR A 120 -21.04 6.44 6.56
CA THR A 120 -22.04 6.59 5.51
C THR A 120 -21.61 5.82 4.27
N ILE A 121 -22.50 5.08 3.63
CA ILE A 121 -22.27 4.41 2.35
C ILE A 121 -23.47 4.69 1.44
N ALA A 122 -23.23 5.25 0.26
CA ALA A 122 -24.25 5.57 -0.75
C ALA A 122 -25.43 6.42 -0.19
N GLY A 123 -25.14 7.31 0.77
CA GLY A 123 -26.14 8.12 1.44
C GLY A 123 -26.76 7.50 2.69
N GLU A 124 -26.59 6.19 2.91
CA GLU A 124 -27.09 5.50 4.08
C GLU A 124 -26.12 5.67 5.26
N THR A 125 -26.60 6.27 6.34
CA THR A 125 -25.79 6.57 7.52
C THR A 125 -26.21 5.66 8.67
N ALA A 126 -25.23 5.07 9.37
CA ALA A 126 -25.48 4.34 10.59
C ALA A 126 -26.09 5.28 11.65
N GLY A 127 -27.28 4.96 12.15
CA GLY A 127 -28.02 5.75 13.11
C GLY A 127 -27.50 5.58 14.55
N PRO A 128 -28.12 6.29 15.52
CA PRO A 128 -27.76 6.15 16.93
C PRO A 128 -27.81 4.70 17.40
N GLY A 129 -26.78 4.25 18.10
CA GLY A 129 -26.68 2.87 18.61
C GLY A 129 -26.39 1.80 17.56
N THR A 130 -25.99 2.22 16.34
CA THR A 130 -25.60 1.30 15.25
C THR A 130 -24.28 1.73 14.63
N TYR A 131 -23.65 0.81 13.88
CA TYR A 131 -22.43 1.05 13.15
C TYR A 131 -22.37 0.18 11.89
N TRP A 132 -21.50 0.56 10.93
CA TRP A 132 -21.18 -0.30 9.81
C TRP A 132 -20.20 -1.38 10.23
N ASN A 133 -20.73 -2.58 10.47
CA ASN A 133 -19.90 -3.76 10.73
C ASN A 133 -19.27 -4.26 9.43
N ILE A 134 -17.98 -4.57 9.49
CA ILE A 134 -17.25 -5.17 8.37
C ILE A 134 -17.04 -6.65 8.68
N SER A 135 -17.45 -7.51 7.75
CA SER A 135 -17.20 -8.94 7.85
C SER A 135 -16.56 -9.51 6.60
N VAL A 136 -15.76 -10.55 6.77
CA VAL A 136 -15.15 -11.31 5.68
C VAL A 136 -15.49 -12.77 5.86
N ASN A 137 -16.07 -13.39 4.81
CA ASN A 137 -16.56 -14.75 4.82
C ASN A 137 -17.56 -15.05 5.96
N GLY A 138 -18.37 -14.04 6.32
CA GLY A 138 -19.39 -14.14 7.37
C GLY A 138 -18.88 -13.94 8.80
N VAL A 139 -17.60 -13.60 8.98
CA VAL A 139 -17.01 -13.33 10.29
C VAL A 139 -16.63 -11.86 10.39
N SER A 140 -17.09 -11.17 11.45
CA SER A 140 -16.66 -9.78 11.72
C SER A 140 -15.15 -9.71 11.90
N ILE A 141 -14.52 -8.74 11.24
CA ILE A 141 -13.07 -8.61 11.30
C ILE A 141 -12.64 -7.98 12.63
N PRO A 142 -11.50 -8.43 13.22
CA PRO A 142 -11.04 -7.95 14.53
C PRO A 142 -10.24 -6.65 14.47
N VAL A 143 -9.99 -6.13 13.27
CA VAL A 143 -9.22 -4.90 12.99
C VAL A 143 -9.97 -4.07 11.98
N GLY A 144 -9.52 -2.85 11.72
CA GLY A 144 -10.16 -1.98 10.76
C GLY A 144 -10.10 -2.46 9.30
N GLY A 145 -10.98 -1.92 8.48
CA GLY A 145 -11.15 -2.34 7.09
C GLY A 145 -9.98 -1.99 6.18
N CYS A 146 -9.10 -1.04 6.54
CA CYS A 146 -7.86 -0.74 5.82
C CYS A 146 -6.69 -1.64 6.21
N GLN A 147 -6.83 -2.35 7.35
CA GLN A 147 -5.78 -3.21 7.90
C GLN A 147 -5.99 -4.68 7.54
N PHE A 148 -7.24 -5.14 7.49
CA PHE A 148 -7.57 -6.53 7.22
C PHE A 148 -7.22 -6.89 5.78
N ARG A 149 -6.57 -8.04 5.58
CA ARG A 149 -6.09 -8.50 4.28
C ARG A 149 -7.10 -9.45 3.64
N ILE A 150 -7.53 -9.14 2.43
CA ILE A 150 -8.44 -9.99 1.66
C ILE A 150 -7.76 -10.56 0.42
N LYS A 151 -8.32 -11.64 -0.12
CA LYS A 151 -7.84 -12.34 -1.31
C LYS A 151 -8.97 -12.67 -2.26
N THR A 152 -8.62 -13.06 -3.47
CA THR A 152 -9.61 -13.51 -4.47
C THR A 152 -10.48 -14.63 -3.92
N GLY A 153 -11.79 -14.49 -4.12
CA GLY A 153 -12.83 -15.42 -3.65
C GLY A 153 -13.42 -15.04 -2.30
N ASP A 154 -12.86 -14.10 -1.56
CA ASP A 154 -13.44 -13.66 -0.29
C ASP A 154 -14.78 -12.93 -0.51
N LYS A 155 -15.67 -13.10 0.47
CA LYS A 155 -16.95 -12.40 0.57
C LYS A 155 -16.81 -11.30 1.61
N VAL A 156 -16.80 -10.05 1.17
CA VAL A 156 -16.72 -8.87 2.02
C VAL A 156 -18.13 -8.31 2.20
N ALA A 157 -18.52 -8.02 3.41
CA ALA A 157 -19.81 -7.39 3.69
C ALA A 157 -19.66 -6.20 4.62
N PHE A 158 -20.39 -5.12 4.30
CA PHE A 158 -20.66 -3.99 5.16
C PHE A 158 -22.13 -4.05 5.53
N THR A 159 -22.44 -4.10 6.84
CA THR A 159 -23.80 -4.26 7.34
C THR A 159 -24.05 -3.35 8.52
N ILE A 160 -25.14 -2.58 8.52
CA ILE A 160 -25.54 -1.81 9.70
C ILE A 160 -25.96 -2.79 10.80
N THR A 161 -25.31 -2.69 11.95
CA THR A 161 -25.46 -3.59 13.09
C THR A 161 -25.59 -2.77 14.38
N PRO A 162 -26.43 -3.15 15.35
CA PRO A 162 -26.44 -2.52 16.68
C PRO A 162 -25.14 -2.84 17.46
N PHE A 163 -24.81 -1.94 18.40
CA PHE A 163 -23.72 -2.14 19.36
C PHE A 163 -24.07 -3.22 20.37
#